data_6d67b837d2269bc8550871fe52bb955c
#
_entry.id   6d67b837d2269bc8550871fe52bb955c
#
_cell.length_a   1.000
_cell.length_b   1.000
_cell.length_c   1.000
_cell.angle_alpha   90.00
_cell.angle_beta   90.00
_cell.angle_gamma   90.00
#
_symmetry.space_group_name_H-M   'P 1'
#
loop_
_entity.id
_entity.type
_entity.pdbx_description
1 polymer ?
#
loop_
_entity_poly.entity_id
_entity_poly.type
_entity_poly.pdbx_seq_one_letter_code
_entity_poly.pdbx_strand_id
1 'polypeptide(L)'
;MTNDQLTAMLAEHVMCWRATPDRFIKSGRTWLPRWRFSPLEKLEDAFLLLDHTRLTRCLISMSGDGGFQVEIEIDGKIGKAVGEPRPRTITLALARSLGLEV
;
A
#
# COMPACT_ATOMS: atom_id res chain seq x y z
N MET A 1 -14.60 -2.58 2.36
CA MET A 1 -13.41 -2.40 3.22
C MET A 1 -13.12 -0.91 3.35
N THR A 2 -12.94 -0.44 4.58
CA THR A 2 -12.60 0.96 4.82
C THR A 2 -11.11 1.21 4.60
N ASN A 3 -10.72 2.48 4.47
CA ASN A 3 -9.30 2.84 4.35
C ASN A 3 -8.50 2.37 5.57
N ASP A 4 -9.07 2.49 6.78
CA ASP A 4 -8.41 2.02 8.00
C ASP A 4 -8.22 0.51 8.01
N GLN A 5 -9.21 -0.23 7.55
CA GLN A 5 -9.11 -1.69 7.45
C GLN A 5 -8.04 -2.11 6.44
N LEU A 6 -8.00 -1.46 5.29
CA LEU A 6 -7.00 -1.76 4.27
C LEU A 6 -5.60 -1.43 4.77
N THR A 7 -5.43 -0.26 5.40
CA THR A 7 -4.15 0.14 5.98
C THR A 7 -3.68 -0.87 7.03
N ALA A 8 -4.58 -1.33 7.90
CA ALA A 8 -4.25 -2.32 8.91
C ALA A 8 -3.82 -3.65 8.28
N MET A 9 -4.55 -4.11 7.26
CA MET A 9 -4.21 -5.35 6.57
C MET A 9 -2.84 -5.27 5.89
N LEU A 10 -2.54 -4.16 5.24
CA LEU A 10 -1.26 -3.97 4.58
C LEU A 10 -0.12 -3.88 5.60
N ALA A 11 -0.34 -3.21 6.72
CA ALA A 11 0.66 -3.15 7.80
C ALA A 11 0.97 -4.55 8.32
N GLU A 12 -0.03 -5.39 8.49
CA GLU A 12 0.17 -6.75 8.98
C GLU A 12 0.79 -7.67 7.94
N HIS A 13 0.33 -7.60 6.68
CA HIS A 13 0.80 -8.49 5.61
C HIS A 13 2.17 -8.11 5.07
N VAL A 14 2.43 -6.82 4.90
CA VAL A 14 3.66 -6.33 4.25
C VAL A 14 4.73 -5.97 5.26
N MET A 15 4.37 -5.16 6.26
CA MET A 15 5.32 -4.65 7.24
C MET A 15 5.52 -5.60 8.42
N CYS A 16 4.66 -6.59 8.55
CA CYS A 16 4.66 -7.53 9.69
C CYS A 16 4.45 -6.82 11.03
N TRP A 17 3.75 -5.71 11.01
CA TRP A 17 3.36 -4.99 12.22
C TRP A 17 2.06 -5.54 12.75
N ARG A 18 1.80 -5.33 14.04
CA ARG A 18 0.51 -5.65 14.63
C ARG A 18 -0.34 -4.38 14.69
N ALA A 19 -1.53 -4.42 14.10
CA ALA A 19 -2.44 -3.27 14.09
C ALA A 19 -3.39 -3.35 15.29
N THR A 20 -3.45 -2.28 16.07
CA THR A 20 -4.44 -2.10 17.13
C THR A 20 -5.29 -0.86 16.80
N PRO A 21 -6.41 -0.62 17.48
CA PRO A 21 -7.25 0.52 17.13
C PRO A 21 -6.56 1.88 17.20
N ASP A 22 -5.53 2.04 18.03
CA ASP A 22 -4.87 3.32 18.24
C ASP A 22 -3.43 3.39 17.74
N ARG A 23 -2.80 2.27 17.39
CA ARG A 23 -1.39 2.24 17.01
C ARG A 23 -1.01 1.04 16.16
N PHE A 24 0.19 1.11 15.58
CA PHE A 24 0.86 -0.05 14.99
C PHE A 24 2.04 -0.42 15.88
N ILE A 25 2.14 -1.70 16.21
CA ILE A 25 3.26 -2.22 17.01
C ILE A 25 4.24 -2.88 16.05
N LYS A 26 5.45 -2.32 15.94
CA LYS A 26 6.46 -2.79 15.00
C LYS A 26 7.19 -4.01 15.52
N SER A 27 7.83 -3.89 16.70
CA SER A 27 8.53 -4.99 17.34
C SER A 27 8.80 -4.60 18.79
N GLY A 28 8.55 -5.51 19.71
CA GLY A 28 8.82 -5.27 21.11
C GLY A 28 8.14 -4.00 21.62
N ARG A 29 8.95 -2.99 21.97
CA ARG A 29 8.46 -1.73 22.52
C ARG A 29 8.31 -0.62 21.45
N THR A 30 8.65 -0.92 20.21
CA THR A 30 8.58 0.08 19.13
C THR A 30 7.18 0.12 18.55
N TRP A 31 6.60 1.31 18.50
CA TRP A 31 5.25 1.51 17.97
C TRP A 31 5.11 2.91 17.38
N LEU A 32 4.05 3.10 16.59
CA LEU A 32 3.70 4.43 16.10
C LEU A 32 2.17 4.59 16.10
N PRO A 33 1.68 5.83 16.24
CA PRO A 33 0.23 6.09 16.19
C PRO A 33 -0.33 5.73 14.82
N ARG A 34 -1.62 5.35 14.78
CA ARG A 34 -2.29 4.98 13.55
C ARG A 34 -2.18 6.07 12.47
N TRP A 35 -2.24 7.33 12.84
CA TRP A 35 -2.20 8.44 11.88
C TRP A 35 -0.83 8.65 11.24
N ARG A 36 0.22 8.08 11.80
CA ARG A 36 1.57 8.24 11.25
C ARG A 36 1.82 7.38 10.02
N PHE A 37 0.99 6.36 9.78
CA PHE A 37 1.12 5.49 8.64
C PHE A 37 -0.16 5.51 7.83
N SER A 38 -0.16 6.20 6.69
CA SER A 38 -1.34 6.40 5.84
C SER A 38 -0.94 6.23 4.36
N PRO A 39 -0.72 4.99 3.90
CA PRO A 39 -0.26 4.77 2.53
C PRO A 39 -1.28 5.17 1.46
N LEU A 40 -2.56 5.30 1.82
CA LEU A 40 -3.59 5.77 0.90
C LEU A 40 -3.57 7.29 0.72
N GLU A 41 -2.90 8.01 1.61
CA GLU A 41 -2.86 9.47 1.60
C GLU A 41 -1.46 10.04 1.44
N LYS A 42 -0.43 9.32 1.89
CA LYS A 42 0.95 9.78 1.88
C LYS A 42 1.78 8.95 0.91
N LEU A 43 2.39 9.63 -0.05
CA LEU A 43 3.20 8.97 -1.08
C LEU A 43 4.40 8.24 -0.47
N GLU A 44 5.04 8.82 0.54
CA GLU A 44 6.17 8.21 1.23
C GLU A 44 5.80 6.88 1.89
N ASP A 45 4.59 6.79 2.46
CA ASP A 45 4.12 5.54 3.08
C ASP A 45 3.75 4.50 2.04
N ALA A 46 3.22 4.91 0.89
CA ALA A 46 2.95 4.01 -0.21
C ALA A 46 4.26 3.41 -0.75
N PHE A 47 5.29 4.22 -0.93
CA PHE A 47 6.60 3.73 -1.35
C PHE A 47 7.28 2.86 -0.28
N LEU A 48 7.05 3.16 0.99
CA LEU A 48 7.56 2.33 2.08
C LEU A 48 6.97 0.91 1.98
N LEU A 49 5.68 0.79 1.67
CA LEU A 49 5.07 -0.51 1.43
C LEU A 49 5.72 -1.24 0.26
N LEU A 50 5.97 -0.54 -0.85
CA LEU A 50 6.62 -1.13 -2.01
C LEU A 50 8.03 -1.63 -1.66
N ASP A 51 8.77 -0.85 -0.89
CA ASP A 51 10.13 -1.21 -0.49
C ASP A 51 10.18 -2.47 0.38
N HIS A 52 9.14 -2.73 1.15
CA HIS A 52 9.06 -3.90 2.02
C HIS A 52 8.39 -5.11 1.36
N THR A 53 7.95 -4.97 0.12
CA THR A 53 7.31 -6.05 -0.64
C THR A 53 8.30 -6.60 -1.64
N ARG A 54 8.35 -7.92 -1.78
CA ARG A 54 9.20 -8.56 -2.80
C ARG A 54 8.47 -8.51 -4.14
N LEU A 55 8.58 -7.38 -4.80
CA LEU A 55 7.96 -7.17 -6.11
C LEU A 55 8.72 -7.90 -7.21
N THR A 56 7.99 -8.50 -8.14
CA THR A 56 8.58 -8.97 -9.38
C THR A 56 8.78 -7.76 -10.30
N ARG A 57 7.78 -6.88 -10.36
CA ARG A 57 7.81 -5.70 -11.24
C ARG A 57 6.82 -4.66 -10.76
N CYS A 58 7.18 -3.39 -10.94
CA CYS A 58 6.27 -2.26 -10.70
C CYS A 58 6.40 -1.29 -11.87
N LEU A 59 5.28 -1.01 -12.53
CA LEU A 59 5.22 -0.06 -13.65
C LEU A 59 4.32 1.10 -13.25
N ILE A 60 4.85 2.31 -13.35
CA ILE A 60 4.10 3.53 -13.12
C ILE A 60 4.07 4.29 -14.42
N SER A 61 2.88 4.59 -14.92
CA SER A 61 2.67 5.30 -16.18
C SER A 61 1.91 6.59 -15.95
N MET A 62 2.35 7.66 -16.59
CA MET A 62 1.68 8.95 -16.57
C MET A 62 1.46 9.40 -17.99
N SER A 63 0.24 9.83 -18.30
CA SER A 63 -0.09 10.34 -19.62
C SER A 63 -0.07 11.86 -19.62
N GLY A 64 0.05 12.47 -20.83
CA GLY A 64 0.11 13.91 -20.98
C GLY A 64 -1.17 14.62 -20.57
N ASP A 65 -2.29 13.92 -20.48
CA ASP A 65 -3.58 14.46 -20.03
C ASP A 65 -3.80 14.34 -18.52
N GLY A 66 -2.75 13.94 -17.77
CA GLY A 66 -2.82 13.83 -16.32
C GLY A 66 -3.19 12.45 -15.79
N GLY A 67 -3.30 11.44 -16.67
CA GLY A 67 -3.60 10.08 -16.23
C GLY A 67 -2.46 9.46 -15.44
N PHE A 68 -2.79 8.75 -14.38
CA PHE A 68 -1.82 8.04 -13.54
C PHE A 68 -2.27 6.59 -13.37
N GLN A 69 -1.38 5.67 -13.71
CA GLN A 69 -1.68 4.24 -13.69
C GLN A 69 -0.52 3.48 -13.06
N VAL A 70 -0.84 2.49 -12.24
CA VAL A 70 0.15 1.64 -11.59
C VAL A 70 -0.19 0.18 -11.86
N GLU A 71 0.83 -0.60 -12.20
CA GLU A 71 0.71 -2.04 -12.36
C GLU A 71 1.82 -2.70 -11.54
N ILE A 72 1.44 -3.61 -10.65
CA ILE A 72 2.38 -4.30 -9.77
C ILE A 72 2.22 -5.81 -9.96
N GLU A 73 3.34 -6.50 -10.11
CA GLU A 73 3.37 -7.95 -10.23
C GLU A 73 4.13 -8.55 -9.05
N ILE A 74 3.49 -9.52 -8.38
CA ILE A 74 4.07 -10.28 -7.28
C ILE A 74 3.78 -11.76 -7.53
N ASP A 75 4.84 -12.57 -7.75
CA ASP A 75 4.72 -14.02 -7.95
C ASP A 75 3.67 -14.40 -9.00
N GLY A 76 3.65 -13.68 -10.12
CA GLY A 76 2.73 -13.94 -11.21
C GLY A 76 1.35 -13.33 -11.06
N LYS A 77 1.05 -12.70 -9.93
CA LYS A 77 -0.21 -12.00 -9.72
C LYS A 77 -0.05 -10.53 -10.04
N ILE A 78 -0.96 -9.99 -10.84
CA ILE A 78 -0.91 -8.61 -11.30
C ILE A 78 -2.05 -7.82 -10.67
N GLY A 79 -1.70 -6.69 -10.04
CA GLY A 79 -2.66 -5.73 -9.54
C GLY A 79 -2.52 -4.43 -10.30
N LYS A 80 -3.64 -3.85 -10.72
CA LYS A 80 -3.67 -2.59 -11.46
C LYS A 80 -4.59 -1.59 -10.78
N ALA A 81 -4.22 -0.32 -10.85
CA ALA A 81 -5.07 0.76 -10.38
C ALA A 81 -4.79 2.01 -11.21
N VAL A 82 -5.81 2.84 -11.37
CA VAL A 82 -5.75 4.06 -12.18
C VAL A 82 -6.39 5.19 -11.40
N GLY A 83 -5.88 6.39 -11.54
CA GLY A 83 -6.51 7.60 -11.01
C GLY A 83 -5.68 8.33 -9.98
N GLU A 84 -6.34 9.20 -9.24
CA GLU A 84 -5.76 10.06 -8.22
C GLU A 84 -6.54 9.88 -6.91
N PRO A 85 -5.95 10.16 -5.75
CA PRO A 85 -4.56 10.60 -5.53
C PRO A 85 -3.54 9.47 -5.75
N ARG A 86 -2.31 9.85 -6.08
CA ARG A 86 -1.25 8.88 -6.43
C ARG A 86 -0.96 7.86 -5.33
N PRO A 87 -0.82 8.24 -4.05
CA PRO A 87 -0.57 7.25 -3.01
C PRO A 87 -1.68 6.19 -2.93
N ARG A 88 -2.94 6.60 -3.12
CA ARG A 88 -4.05 5.66 -3.13
C ARG A 88 -3.95 4.68 -4.31
N THR A 89 -3.60 5.17 -5.49
CA THR A 89 -3.47 4.34 -6.68
C THR A 89 -2.36 3.31 -6.52
N ILE A 90 -1.21 3.71 -6.00
CA ILE A 90 -0.10 2.80 -5.73
C ILE A 90 -0.51 1.73 -4.71
N THR A 91 -1.14 2.16 -3.63
CA THR A 91 -1.55 1.26 -2.55
C THR A 91 -2.62 0.26 -3.01
N LEU A 92 -3.58 0.71 -3.82
CA LEU A 92 -4.61 -0.18 -4.37
C LEU A 92 -4.02 -1.21 -5.32
N ALA A 93 -3.09 -0.81 -6.20
CA ALA A 93 -2.43 -1.74 -7.11
C ALA A 93 -1.67 -2.81 -6.31
N LEU A 94 -0.97 -2.41 -5.26
CA LEU A 94 -0.26 -3.35 -4.39
C LEU A 94 -1.23 -4.31 -3.71
N ALA A 95 -2.30 -3.78 -3.14
CA ALA A 95 -3.30 -4.61 -2.44
C ALA A 95 -3.90 -5.65 -3.39
N ARG A 96 -4.23 -5.24 -4.61
CA ARG A 96 -4.78 -6.15 -5.63
C ARG A 96 -3.78 -7.23 -6.03
N SER A 97 -2.50 -6.89 -6.14
CA SER A 97 -1.47 -7.88 -6.46
C SER A 97 -1.25 -8.87 -5.33
N LEU A 98 -1.59 -8.50 -4.09
CA LEU A 98 -1.54 -9.38 -2.93
C LEU A 98 -2.80 -10.24 -2.79
N GLY A 99 -3.78 -10.06 -3.67
CA GLY A 99 -5.02 -10.82 -3.64
C GLY A 99 -6.11 -10.24 -2.74
N LEU A 100 -5.93 -9.01 -2.27
CA LEU A 100 -6.96 -8.35 -1.48
C LEU A 100 -8.05 -7.78 -2.38
N GLU A 101 -9.29 -7.91 -1.96
CA GLU A 101 -10.44 -7.40 -2.72
C GLU A 101 -10.68 -5.94 -2.39
N VAL A 102 -10.18 -5.06 -3.26
CA VAL A 102 -10.32 -3.61 -3.11
C VAL A 102 -10.64 -2.92 -4.42
#